data_4df4dbeb67af118224e568c3de92a0a1
#
_entry.id   4df4dbeb67af118224e568c3de92a0a1
#
_cell.length_a   1.000
_cell.length_b   1.000
_cell.length_c   1.000
_cell.angle_alpha   90.00
_cell.angle_beta   90.00
_cell.angle_gamma   90.00
#
_symmetry.space_group_name_H-M   'P 1'
#
loop_
_entity.id
_entity.type
_entity.pdbx_description
1 polymer ?
#
loop_
_entity_poly.entity_id
_entity_poly.type
_entity_poly.pdbx_seq_one_letter_code
_entity_poly.pdbx_strand_id
1 'polypeptide(L)'
;MFVKVLATTLFALAVLHTFAVKKFAQWAHHYPQGSLQENLLHFLAETEIVFGLWASVMFFAYAAAHRSIHHAVEYIENQLDFTEPKFVLVVMVVAATRPVVQLAERMILSVARLLPLKETVSFFIATLAFGSLLGSFITEPAAMTLLAMLLKDRYFDRGISRPLAYATIGLLFVNVSIGGTLTHFAAPPVLMVASKWNWGFWHMLSNFGWRSAAACFVSTLIVTAIFCRQLNSLQLPDASRRFIPTWLTGLHVACLAAVVYFSHYPDVFFGVFMLFLGLVTATREYQDSLKLKEGLLVGFFLAGLVVFSKLQAWWLEPLIQNMNGSMLYYGATALTAITDNAALTLLGSQVPNLSDELKFALLARSEEHTSELQSPDHLVCRLLLEKK
;
A
#
# COMPACT_ATOMS: atom_id res chain seq x y z
N MET A 1 -29.47 -8.25 15.84
CA MET A 1 -28.55 -9.41 15.99
C MET A 1 -28.32 -10.13 14.65
N PHE A 2 -29.38 -10.50 13.91
CA PHE A 2 -29.27 -11.20 12.63
C PHE A 2 -28.32 -10.52 11.63
N VAL A 3 -28.46 -9.20 11.38
CA VAL A 3 -27.62 -8.45 10.44
C VAL A 3 -26.15 -8.45 10.84
N LYS A 4 -25.83 -8.36 12.14
CA LYS A 4 -24.45 -8.42 12.63
C LYS A 4 -23.80 -9.80 12.36
N VAL A 5 -24.55 -10.88 12.63
CA VAL A 5 -24.10 -12.25 12.34
C VAL A 5 -23.93 -12.45 10.84
N LEU A 6 -24.88 -11.98 10.02
CA LEU A 6 -24.79 -12.04 8.56
C LEU A 6 -23.53 -11.32 8.05
N ALA A 7 -23.29 -10.08 8.52
CA ALA A 7 -22.10 -9.32 8.15
C ALA A 7 -20.80 -10.02 8.55
N THR A 8 -20.75 -10.62 9.75
CA THR A 8 -19.59 -11.38 10.20
C THR A 8 -19.36 -12.65 9.37
N THR A 9 -20.45 -13.34 8.98
CA THR A 9 -20.36 -14.51 8.10
C THR A 9 -19.83 -14.13 6.72
N LEU A 10 -20.35 -13.04 6.11
CA LEU A 10 -19.90 -12.58 4.80
C LEU A 10 -18.46 -12.05 4.85
N PHE A 11 -18.09 -11.40 5.95
CA PHE A 11 -16.69 -10.99 6.17
C PHE A 11 -15.76 -12.21 6.28
N ALA A 12 -16.14 -13.24 7.03
CA ALA A 12 -15.39 -14.49 7.11
C ALA A 12 -15.26 -15.18 5.73
N LEU A 13 -16.34 -15.17 4.93
CA LEU A 13 -16.31 -15.67 3.56
C LEU A 13 -15.36 -14.83 2.67
N ALA A 14 -15.32 -13.51 2.83
CA ALA A 14 -14.36 -12.65 2.14
C ALA A 14 -12.91 -13.06 2.50
N VAL A 15 -12.62 -13.23 3.79
CA VAL A 15 -11.31 -13.71 4.24
C VAL A 15 -10.98 -15.10 3.67
N LEU A 16 -11.93 -16.04 3.66
CA LEU A 16 -11.74 -17.35 3.05
C LEU A 16 -11.50 -17.26 1.54
N HIS A 17 -12.18 -16.33 0.86
CA HIS A 17 -11.98 -16.10 -0.56
C HIS A 17 -10.54 -15.65 -0.87
N THR A 18 -9.90 -14.82 -0.03
CA THR A 18 -8.50 -14.41 -0.25
C THR A 18 -7.55 -15.60 -0.33
N PHE A 19 -7.81 -16.68 0.41
CA PHE A 19 -7.03 -17.92 0.29
C PHE A 19 -7.34 -18.74 -0.97
N ALA A 20 -8.51 -18.53 -1.59
CA ALA A 20 -8.93 -19.21 -2.79
C ALA A 20 -8.48 -18.51 -4.09
N VAL A 21 -7.98 -17.29 -4.03
CA VAL A 21 -7.55 -16.46 -5.18
C VAL A 21 -6.66 -17.24 -6.15
N LYS A 22 -5.64 -17.95 -5.65
CA LYS A 22 -4.75 -18.78 -6.48
C LYS A 22 -5.49 -19.91 -7.22
N LYS A 23 -6.52 -20.49 -6.62
CA LYS A 23 -7.35 -21.53 -7.26
C LYS A 23 -8.20 -20.94 -8.38
N PHE A 24 -8.76 -19.74 -8.17
CA PHE A 24 -9.51 -19.04 -9.23
C PHE A 24 -8.58 -18.70 -10.41
N ALA A 25 -7.37 -18.22 -10.17
CA ALA A 25 -6.38 -17.97 -11.21
C ALA A 25 -6.02 -19.25 -11.98
N GLN A 26 -5.82 -20.37 -11.28
CA GLN A 26 -5.56 -21.68 -11.93
C GLN A 26 -6.76 -22.16 -12.75
N TRP A 27 -7.99 -21.97 -12.26
CA TRP A 27 -9.20 -22.35 -13.01
C TRP A 27 -9.39 -21.49 -14.25
N ALA A 28 -9.02 -20.20 -14.21
CA ALA A 28 -9.08 -19.33 -15.39
C ALA A 28 -8.31 -19.91 -16.58
N HIS A 29 -7.15 -20.50 -16.34
CA HIS A 29 -6.33 -21.14 -17.40
C HIS A 29 -6.98 -22.35 -18.09
N HIS A 30 -8.07 -22.88 -17.56
CA HIS A 30 -8.81 -23.99 -18.21
C HIS A 30 -9.79 -23.50 -19.28
N TYR A 31 -10.01 -22.20 -19.39
CA TYR A 31 -10.95 -21.60 -20.35
C TYR A 31 -10.20 -20.92 -21.49
N PRO A 32 -10.83 -20.80 -22.68
CA PRO A 32 -10.21 -20.12 -23.83
C PRO A 32 -9.87 -18.65 -23.49
N GLN A 33 -8.72 -18.20 -23.98
CA GLN A 33 -8.27 -16.81 -23.77
C GLN A 33 -9.31 -15.80 -24.31
N GLY A 34 -9.62 -14.79 -23.51
CA GLY A 34 -10.64 -13.77 -23.81
C GLY A 34 -12.09 -14.20 -23.62
N SER A 35 -12.34 -15.43 -23.11
CA SER A 35 -13.70 -15.87 -22.78
C SER A 35 -14.25 -15.18 -21.55
N LEU A 36 -15.58 -15.08 -21.44
CA LEU A 36 -16.25 -14.52 -20.27
C LEU A 36 -15.88 -15.28 -18.99
N GLN A 37 -15.79 -16.61 -19.07
CA GLN A 37 -15.44 -17.47 -17.94
C GLN A 37 -14.03 -17.20 -17.45
N GLU A 38 -13.05 -17.12 -18.36
CA GLU A 38 -11.67 -16.74 -18.01
C GLU A 38 -11.63 -15.38 -17.33
N ASN A 39 -12.25 -14.36 -17.93
CA ASN A 39 -12.25 -13.00 -17.42
C ASN A 39 -12.93 -12.91 -16.05
N LEU A 40 -14.05 -13.62 -15.82
CA LEU A 40 -14.70 -13.68 -14.51
C LEU A 40 -13.83 -14.37 -13.46
N LEU A 41 -13.15 -15.46 -13.82
CA LEU A 41 -12.27 -16.14 -12.88
C LEU A 41 -11.03 -15.31 -12.55
N HIS A 42 -10.47 -14.58 -13.52
CA HIS A 42 -9.41 -13.61 -13.27
C HIS A 42 -9.90 -12.47 -12.38
N PHE A 43 -11.12 -11.97 -12.60
CA PHE A 43 -11.72 -10.97 -11.71
C PHE A 43 -11.85 -11.49 -10.26
N LEU A 44 -12.30 -12.73 -10.07
CA LEU A 44 -12.39 -13.36 -8.74
C LEU A 44 -11.01 -13.71 -8.16
N ALA A 45 -9.97 -13.74 -8.98
CA ALA A 45 -8.59 -13.98 -8.58
C ALA A 45 -7.82 -12.71 -8.19
N GLU A 46 -8.41 -11.52 -8.36
CA GLU A 46 -7.83 -10.25 -7.90
C GLU A 46 -8.09 -10.06 -6.41
N THR A 47 -7.05 -10.05 -5.60
CA THR A 47 -7.14 -9.95 -4.13
C THR A 47 -7.84 -8.65 -3.70
N GLU A 48 -7.57 -7.55 -4.40
CA GLU A 48 -8.12 -6.23 -4.12
C GLU A 48 -9.63 -6.13 -4.39
N ILE A 49 -10.19 -7.04 -5.17
CA ILE A 49 -11.63 -7.05 -5.45
C ILE A 49 -12.44 -7.75 -4.35
N VAL A 50 -11.83 -8.68 -3.64
CA VAL A 50 -12.55 -9.62 -2.75
C VAL A 50 -13.46 -8.90 -1.76
N PHE A 51 -12.93 -7.96 -0.98
CA PHE A 51 -13.75 -7.28 0.04
C PHE A 51 -14.82 -6.39 -0.57
N GLY A 52 -14.54 -5.71 -1.67
CA GLY A 52 -15.55 -4.93 -2.39
C GLY A 52 -16.67 -5.78 -2.98
N LEU A 53 -16.32 -6.95 -3.52
CA LEU A 53 -17.32 -7.92 -4.03
C LEU A 53 -18.24 -8.41 -2.91
N TRP A 54 -17.68 -8.86 -1.80
CA TRP A 54 -18.47 -9.34 -0.66
C TRP A 54 -19.24 -8.21 0.03
N ALA A 55 -18.74 -6.97 0.01
CA ALA A 55 -19.48 -5.80 0.45
C ALA A 55 -20.69 -5.53 -0.44
N SER A 56 -20.59 -5.75 -1.76
CA SER A 56 -21.72 -5.67 -2.67
C SER A 56 -22.77 -6.75 -2.34
N VAL A 57 -22.33 -7.97 -2.06
CA VAL A 57 -23.23 -9.04 -1.57
C VAL A 57 -23.89 -8.65 -0.25
N MET A 58 -23.12 -8.04 0.68
CA MET A 58 -23.64 -7.54 1.96
C MET A 58 -24.71 -6.46 1.75
N PHE A 59 -24.52 -5.53 0.81
CA PHE A 59 -25.51 -4.50 0.48
C PHE A 59 -26.85 -5.10 0.11
N PHE A 60 -26.87 -6.06 -0.80
CA PHE A 60 -28.12 -6.73 -1.22
C PHE A 60 -28.72 -7.61 -0.10
N ALA A 61 -27.86 -8.29 0.67
CA ALA A 61 -28.32 -9.08 1.80
C ALA A 61 -28.92 -8.20 2.93
N TYR A 62 -28.33 -7.01 3.15
CA TYR A 62 -28.86 -6.01 4.09
C TYR A 62 -30.21 -5.46 3.62
N ALA A 63 -30.33 -5.13 2.33
CA ALA A 63 -31.60 -4.68 1.73
C ALA A 63 -32.69 -5.75 1.86
N ALA A 64 -32.37 -7.01 1.59
CA ALA A 64 -33.28 -8.14 1.73
C ALA A 64 -33.71 -8.36 3.20
N ALA A 65 -32.78 -8.28 4.14
CA ALA A 65 -33.05 -8.44 5.58
C ALA A 65 -34.05 -7.38 6.10
N HIS A 66 -33.94 -6.14 5.60
CA HIS A 66 -34.81 -5.02 5.97
C HIS A 66 -36.01 -4.86 5.03
N ARG A 67 -36.12 -5.71 4.00
CA ARG A 67 -37.15 -5.62 2.93
C ARG A 67 -37.21 -4.22 2.27
N SER A 68 -36.11 -3.53 2.23
CA SER A 68 -36.01 -2.16 1.71
C SER A 68 -34.60 -1.85 1.23
N ILE A 69 -34.47 -1.49 -0.02
CA ILE A 69 -33.20 -1.02 -0.58
C ILE A 69 -32.79 0.35 0.02
N HIS A 70 -33.80 1.16 0.41
CA HIS A 70 -33.57 2.48 1.01
C HIS A 70 -32.79 2.39 2.32
N HIS A 71 -33.08 1.41 3.17
CA HIS A 71 -32.31 1.18 4.40
C HIS A 71 -30.85 0.78 4.12
N ALA A 72 -30.59 0.04 3.04
CA ALA A 72 -29.22 -0.29 2.67
C ALA A 72 -28.46 0.93 2.13
N VAL A 73 -29.12 1.79 1.35
CA VAL A 73 -28.56 3.07 0.91
C VAL A 73 -28.29 3.99 2.10
N GLU A 74 -29.26 4.14 3.02
CA GLU A 74 -29.13 4.94 4.23
C GLU A 74 -27.96 4.45 5.11
N TYR A 75 -27.78 3.14 5.23
CA TYR A 75 -26.60 2.57 5.92
C TYR A 75 -25.29 3.03 5.28
N ILE A 76 -25.19 2.94 3.93
CA ILE A 76 -23.99 3.31 3.19
C ILE A 76 -23.71 4.83 3.29
N GLU A 77 -24.73 5.67 3.08
CA GLU A 77 -24.56 7.12 2.99
C GLU A 77 -24.41 7.81 4.35
N ASN A 78 -25.20 7.36 5.35
CA ASN A 78 -25.27 8.08 6.63
C ASN A 78 -24.47 7.45 7.77
N GLN A 79 -24.08 6.18 7.63
CA GLN A 79 -23.39 5.48 8.69
C GLN A 79 -21.94 5.15 8.39
N LEU A 80 -21.49 5.22 7.15
CA LEU A 80 -20.15 4.91 6.72
C LEU A 80 -19.43 6.13 6.18
N ASP A 81 -18.12 6.17 6.37
CA ASP A 81 -17.25 7.21 5.82
C ASP A 81 -16.29 6.60 4.80
N PHE A 82 -16.40 7.06 3.57
CA PHE A 82 -15.56 6.62 2.44
C PHE A 82 -14.48 7.66 2.08
N THR A 83 -14.21 8.61 2.95
CA THR A 83 -13.20 9.66 2.68
C THR A 83 -11.83 9.03 2.46
N GLU A 84 -11.41 8.11 3.34
CA GLU A 84 -10.11 7.44 3.22
C GLU A 84 -9.99 6.58 1.95
N PRO A 85 -10.94 5.68 1.61
CA PRO A 85 -10.89 4.93 0.35
C PRO A 85 -10.79 5.82 -0.90
N LYS A 86 -11.58 6.90 -0.95
CA LYS A 86 -11.54 7.88 -2.04
C LYS A 86 -10.19 8.60 -2.10
N PHE A 87 -9.65 8.97 -0.94
CA PHE A 87 -8.36 9.64 -0.84
C PHE A 87 -7.21 8.73 -1.32
N VAL A 88 -7.18 7.46 -0.90
CA VAL A 88 -6.17 6.49 -1.34
C VAL A 88 -6.20 6.33 -2.86
N LEU A 89 -7.39 6.16 -3.45
CA LEU A 89 -7.54 6.08 -4.90
C LEU A 89 -6.86 7.27 -5.58
N VAL A 90 -7.17 8.48 -5.12
CA VAL A 90 -6.67 9.71 -5.73
C VAL A 90 -5.16 9.85 -5.54
N VAL A 91 -4.67 9.70 -4.31
CA VAL A 91 -3.24 9.89 -4.02
C VAL A 91 -2.37 8.86 -4.74
N MET A 92 -2.83 7.61 -4.84
CA MET A 92 -2.10 6.58 -5.59
C MET A 92 -1.94 6.91 -7.07
N VAL A 93 -3.00 7.40 -7.71
CA VAL A 93 -2.95 7.75 -9.14
C VAL A 93 -2.04 8.96 -9.36
N VAL A 94 -2.18 10.01 -8.54
CA VAL A 94 -1.38 11.24 -8.68
C VAL A 94 0.10 10.98 -8.40
N ALA A 95 0.41 10.27 -7.31
CA ALA A 95 1.77 10.00 -6.87
C ALA A 95 2.54 9.02 -7.79
N ALA A 96 1.83 8.10 -8.45
CA ALA A 96 2.43 7.14 -9.37
C ALA A 96 2.72 7.72 -10.77
N THR A 97 2.50 9.02 -10.99
CA THR A 97 2.77 9.63 -12.28
C THR A 97 4.26 9.81 -12.54
N ARG A 98 4.64 9.73 -13.81
CA ARG A 98 6.03 9.81 -14.23
C ARG A 98 6.79 11.04 -13.73
N PRO A 99 6.24 12.28 -13.73
CA PRO A 99 6.94 13.43 -13.20
C PRO A 99 7.27 13.32 -11.71
N VAL A 100 6.37 12.75 -10.89
CA VAL A 100 6.57 12.53 -9.45
C VAL A 100 7.61 11.43 -9.21
N VAL A 101 7.48 10.30 -9.89
CA VAL A 101 8.41 9.16 -9.81
C VAL A 101 9.82 9.57 -10.24
N GLN A 102 9.95 10.35 -11.34
CA GLN A 102 11.25 10.86 -11.78
C GLN A 102 11.87 11.85 -10.78
N LEU A 103 11.04 12.65 -10.10
CA LEU A 103 11.54 13.51 -9.02
C LEU A 103 12.14 12.67 -7.88
N ALA A 104 11.44 11.63 -7.44
CA ALA A 104 11.94 10.72 -6.42
C ALA A 104 13.25 10.04 -6.85
N GLU A 105 13.36 9.59 -8.10
CA GLU A 105 14.61 9.06 -8.66
C GLU A 105 15.75 10.09 -8.59
N ARG A 106 15.49 11.34 -8.99
CA ARG A 106 16.49 12.42 -8.91
C ARG A 106 16.94 12.67 -7.48
N MET A 107 16.02 12.63 -6.52
CA MET A 107 16.35 12.79 -5.09
C MET A 107 17.26 11.66 -4.61
N ILE A 108 16.93 10.39 -4.93
CA ILE A 108 17.76 9.22 -4.58
C ILE A 108 19.17 9.37 -5.15
N LEU A 109 19.29 9.74 -6.41
CA LEU A 109 20.59 9.95 -7.06
C LEU A 109 21.37 11.11 -6.46
N SER A 110 20.70 12.17 -6.06
CA SER A 110 21.35 13.30 -5.39
C SER A 110 21.90 12.89 -4.03
N VAL A 111 21.12 12.13 -3.25
CA VAL A 111 21.59 11.56 -1.97
C VAL A 111 22.76 10.61 -2.18
N ALA A 112 22.68 9.73 -3.21
CA ALA A 112 23.78 8.82 -3.51
C ALA A 112 25.10 9.55 -3.83
N ARG A 113 25.03 10.69 -4.52
CA ARG A 113 26.22 11.50 -4.84
C ARG A 113 26.81 12.24 -3.63
N LEU A 114 26.01 12.49 -2.59
CA LEU A 114 26.50 13.13 -1.36
C LEU A 114 27.26 12.15 -0.45
N LEU A 115 27.08 10.84 -0.62
CA LEU A 115 27.78 9.83 0.18
C LEU A 115 29.21 9.65 -0.31
N PRO A 116 30.24 9.76 0.59
CA PRO A 116 31.65 9.64 0.22
C PRO A 116 32.07 8.17 0.06
N LEU A 117 31.30 7.39 -0.71
CA LEU A 117 31.50 5.96 -0.94
C LEU A 117 31.55 5.69 -2.45
N LYS A 118 31.95 4.48 -2.85
CA LYS A 118 31.88 4.09 -4.26
C LYS A 118 30.43 4.19 -4.77
N GLU A 119 30.25 4.67 -5.99
CA GLU A 119 28.92 4.94 -6.57
C GLU A 119 27.95 3.75 -6.42
N THR A 120 28.44 2.52 -6.62
CA THR A 120 27.65 1.30 -6.44
C THR A 120 27.11 1.12 -5.03
N VAL A 121 27.92 1.40 -4.02
CA VAL A 121 27.55 1.31 -2.60
C VAL A 121 26.64 2.47 -2.21
N SER A 122 27.01 3.69 -2.59
CA SER A 122 26.24 4.91 -2.33
C SER A 122 24.83 4.81 -2.89
N PHE A 123 24.71 4.32 -4.14
CA PHE A 123 23.41 4.16 -4.77
C PHE A 123 22.57 3.06 -4.10
N PHE A 124 23.18 1.95 -3.69
CA PHE A 124 22.50 0.88 -2.96
C PHE A 124 21.90 1.40 -1.63
N ILE A 125 22.71 2.12 -0.85
CA ILE A 125 22.27 2.72 0.40
C ILE A 125 21.18 3.77 0.17
N ALA A 126 21.40 4.69 -0.77
CA ALA A 126 20.42 5.74 -1.07
C ALA A 126 19.08 5.16 -1.55
N THR A 127 19.11 4.10 -2.37
CA THR A 127 17.91 3.46 -2.88
C THR A 127 17.13 2.75 -1.76
N LEU A 128 17.78 1.91 -0.97
CA LEU A 128 17.12 1.06 0.01
C LEU A 128 16.85 1.75 1.36
N ALA A 129 17.66 2.74 1.77
CA ALA A 129 17.37 3.51 2.97
C ALA A 129 16.50 4.74 2.65
N PHE A 130 17.05 5.71 1.91
CA PHE A 130 16.36 6.96 1.63
C PHE A 130 15.17 6.78 0.66
N GLY A 131 15.34 5.98 -0.41
CA GLY A 131 14.28 5.70 -1.36
C GLY A 131 13.04 5.08 -0.72
N SER A 132 13.24 4.17 0.23
CA SER A 132 12.14 3.57 0.99
C SER A 132 11.34 4.60 1.80
N LEU A 133 12.03 5.57 2.42
CA LEU A 133 11.37 6.67 3.16
C LEU A 133 10.56 7.60 2.24
N LEU A 134 10.95 7.72 0.96
CA LEU A 134 10.15 8.46 -0.01
C LEU A 134 8.77 7.83 -0.25
N GLY A 135 8.60 6.54 0.07
CA GLY A 135 7.31 5.87 0.07
C GLY A 135 6.25 6.58 0.89
N SER A 136 6.66 7.25 1.97
CA SER A 136 5.78 8.09 2.78
C SER A 136 5.23 9.34 2.06
N PHE A 137 5.77 9.70 0.90
CA PHE A 137 5.36 10.87 0.13
C PHE A 137 4.76 10.51 -1.23
N ILE A 138 5.22 9.40 -1.83
CA ILE A 138 4.79 8.95 -3.15
C ILE A 138 3.92 7.68 -3.11
N THR A 139 3.51 7.25 -1.93
CA THR A 139 2.85 5.99 -1.59
C THR A 139 3.75 4.74 -1.66
N GLU A 140 3.44 3.77 -0.82
CA GLU A 140 4.18 2.52 -0.70
C GLU A 140 4.26 1.73 -2.03
N PRO A 141 3.16 1.49 -2.78
CA PRO A 141 3.23 0.77 -4.05
C PRO A 141 4.04 1.49 -5.14
N ALA A 142 3.98 2.84 -5.17
CA ALA A 142 4.76 3.61 -6.13
C ALA A 142 6.26 3.55 -5.80
N ALA A 143 6.63 3.66 -4.52
CA ALA A 143 8.01 3.50 -4.05
C ALA A 143 8.53 2.09 -4.35
N MET A 144 7.76 1.05 -4.01
CA MET A 144 8.12 -0.34 -4.27
C MET A 144 8.46 -0.56 -5.75
N THR A 145 7.59 -0.11 -6.65
CA THR A 145 7.80 -0.25 -8.11
C THR A 145 9.04 0.53 -8.58
N LEU A 146 9.19 1.79 -8.15
CA LEU A 146 10.34 2.61 -8.53
C LEU A 146 11.66 1.97 -8.07
N LEU A 147 11.75 1.60 -6.79
CA LEU A 147 12.98 1.06 -6.21
C LEU A 147 13.31 -0.31 -6.81
N ALA A 148 12.30 -1.16 -7.05
CA ALA A 148 12.49 -2.44 -7.73
C ALA A 148 13.07 -2.25 -9.14
N MET A 149 12.55 -1.29 -9.93
CA MET A 149 13.10 -0.98 -11.26
C MET A 149 14.53 -0.46 -11.18
N LEU A 150 14.84 0.45 -10.26
CA LEU A 150 16.18 0.99 -10.06
C LEU A 150 17.18 -0.11 -9.65
N LEU A 151 16.77 -1.02 -8.77
CA LEU A 151 17.60 -2.14 -8.34
C LEU A 151 17.78 -3.17 -9.46
N LYS A 152 16.71 -3.44 -10.23
CA LYS A 152 16.79 -4.34 -11.37
C LYS A 152 17.84 -3.88 -12.37
N ASP A 153 17.68 -2.68 -12.90
CA ASP A 153 18.53 -2.15 -13.97
C ASP A 153 20.02 -2.03 -13.54
N ARG A 154 20.27 -1.73 -12.29
CA ARG A 154 21.61 -1.44 -11.78
C ARG A 154 22.32 -2.62 -11.12
N TYR A 155 21.59 -3.58 -10.56
CA TYR A 155 22.15 -4.72 -9.84
C TYR A 155 21.73 -6.07 -10.39
N PHE A 156 20.43 -6.35 -10.52
CA PHE A 156 19.96 -7.67 -10.91
C PHE A 156 20.34 -8.04 -12.35
N ASP A 157 20.21 -7.11 -13.28
CA ASP A 157 20.62 -7.31 -14.68
C ASP A 157 22.16 -7.42 -14.84
N ARG A 158 22.92 -7.13 -13.78
CA ARG A 158 24.38 -7.31 -13.72
C ARG A 158 24.83 -8.65 -13.12
N GLY A 159 23.90 -9.52 -12.80
CA GLY A 159 24.20 -10.87 -12.34
C GLY A 159 24.76 -10.94 -10.93
N ILE A 160 24.16 -10.21 -9.98
CA ILE A 160 24.51 -10.32 -8.56
C ILE A 160 24.30 -11.74 -8.03
N SER A 161 25.00 -12.12 -6.98
CA SER A 161 24.86 -13.43 -6.36
C SER A 161 23.45 -13.65 -5.81
N ARG A 162 23.00 -14.90 -5.81
CA ARG A 162 21.69 -15.25 -5.22
C ARG A 162 21.51 -14.78 -3.77
N PRO A 163 22.51 -14.94 -2.86
CA PRO A 163 22.36 -14.42 -1.50
C PRO A 163 22.15 -12.89 -1.45
N LEU A 164 22.91 -12.10 -2.24
CA LEU A 164 22.71 -10.66 -2.31
C LEU A 164 21.34 -10.32 -2.93
N ALA A 165 20.90 -11.05 -3.95
CA ALA A 165 19.60 -10.83 -4.58
C ALA A 165 18.44 -11.02 -3.57
N TYR A 166 18.44 -12.15 -2.83
CA TYR A 166 17.42 -12.41 -1.82
C TYR A 166 17.48 -11.42 -0.66
N ALA A 167 18.69 -11.07 -0.18
CA ALA A 167 18.85 -10.05 0.86
C ALA A 167 18.33 -8.69 0.40
N THR A 168 18.59 -8.31 -0.86
CA THR A 168 18.11 -7.04 -1.44
C THR A 168 16.59 -7.02 -1.56
N ILE A 169 15.97 -8.11 -2.01
CA ILE A 169 14.51 -8.22 -2.12
C ILE A 169 13.87 -8.14 -0.73
N GLY A 170 14.35 -8.94 0.24
CA GLY A 170 13.83 -8.90 1.59
C GLY A 170 13.96 -7.52 2.23
N LEU A 171 15.13 -6.87 2.03
CA LEU A 171 15.37 -5.52 2.54
C LEU A 171 14.48 -4.48 1.85
N LEU A 172 14.23 -4.59 0.55
CA LEU A 172 13.33 -3.72 -0.19
C LEU A 172 11.92 -3.79 0.38
N PHE A 173 11.38 -5.00 0.55
CA PHE A 173 10.03 -5.19 1.10
C PHE A 173 9.92 -4.61 2.51
N VAL A 174 10.82 -4.99 3.41
CA VAL A 174 10.81 -4.53 4.80
C VAL A 174 10.96 -3.02 4.89
N ASN A 175 11.93 -2.44 4.16
CA ASN A 175 12.21 -1.01 4.28
C ASN A 175 11.12 -0.14 3.64
N VAL A 176 10.54 -0.53 2.50
CA VAL A 176 9.46 0.26 1.88
C VAL A 176 8.25 0.29 2.78
N SER A 177 7.93 -0.81 3.38
CA SER A 177 6.82 -0.93 4.29
C SER A 177 7.00 -0.10 5.56
N ILE A 178 8.09 -0.31 6.29
CA ILE A 178 8.43 0.48 7.48
C ILE A 178 8.59 1.96 7.10
N GLY A 179 9.22 2.23 5.96
CA GLY A 179 9.45 3.58 5.44
C GLY A 179 8.18 4.37 5.12
N GLY A 180 7.07 3.68 4.85
CA GLY A 180 5.76 4.30 4.62
C GLY A 180 5.14 5.01 5.83
N THR A 181 5.66 4.79 7.04
CA THR A 181 5.07 5.28 8.30
C THR A 181 5.49 6.70 8.73
N LEU A 182 6.29 7.43 7.94
CA LEU A 182 6.67 8.81 8.27
C LEU A 182 5.49 9.77 8.19
N THR A 183 4.52 9.49 7.35
CA THR A 183 3.33 10.32 7.16
C THR A 183 2.07 9.54 7.49
N HIS A 184 0.99 10.27 7.73
CA HIS A 184 -0.31 9.68 8.06
C HIS A 184 -1.14 9.26 6.83
N PHE A 185 -0.64 9.45 5.62
CA PHE A 185 -1.41 9.28 4.39
C PHE A 185 -0.82 8.30 3.36
N ALA A 186 0.36 7.75 3.60
CA ALA A 186 1.06 6.95 2.58
C ALA A 186 0.79 5.46 2.68
N ALA A 187 0.78 4.92 3.89
CA ALA A 187 0.53 3.50 4.15
C ALA A 187 -0.96 3.26 4.45
N PRO A 188 -1.63 2.31 3.77
CA PRO A 188 -3.05 2.03 3.98
C PRO A 188 -3.45 1.74 5.43
N PRO A 189 -2.70 0.96 6.24
CA PRO A 189 -3.04 0.74 7.64
C PRO A 189 -3.04 2.01 8.48
N VAL A 190 -2.05 2.89 8.28
CA VAL A 190 -1.96 4.19 8.96
C VAL A 190 -3.14 5.07 8.60
N LEU A 191 -3.40 5.18 7.30
CA LEU A 191 -4.44 6.06 6.77
C LEU A 191 -5.83 5.70 7.31
N MET A 192 -6.14 4.40 7.41
CA MET A 192 -7.44 3.92 7.91
C MET A 192 -7.70 4.26 9.38
N VAL A 193 -6.69 4.63 10.16
CA VAL A 193 -6.84 4.96 11.58
C VAL A 193 -6.42 6.38 11.94
N ALA A 194 -5.64 7.03 11.09
CA ALA A 194 -5.06 8.34 11.39
C ALA A 194 -6.11 9.40 11.69
N SER A 195 -7.15 9.51 10.87
CA SER A 195 -8.26 10.45 11.11
C SER A 195 -9.03 10.10 12.38
N LYS A 196 -9.30 8.82 12.61
CA LYS A 196 -10.07 8.34 13.77
C LYS A 196 -9.36 8.55 15.10
N TRP A 197 -8.02 8.42 15.11
CA TRP A 197 -7.19 8.61 16.31
C TRP A 197 -6.58 10.01 16.39
N ASN A 198 -6.91 10.92 15.48
CA ASN A 198 -6.33 12.26 15.35
C ASN A 198 -4.80 12.25 15.23
N TRP A 199 -4.26 11.28 14.50
CA TRP A 199 -2.83 11.15 14.24
C TRP A 199 -2.44 11.92 12.98
N GLY A 200 -2.02 13.18 13.18
CA GLY A 200 -1.53 14.01 12.08
C GLY A 200 -0.06 13.75 11.72
N PHE A 201 0.44 14.52 10.76
CA PHE A 201 1.81 14.42 10.26
C PHE A 201 2.87 14.46 11.37
N TRP A 202 2.78 15.42 12.29
CA TRP A 202 3.75 15.57 13.38
C TRP A 202 3.70 14.40 14.38
N HIS A 203 2.53 13.86 14.62
CA HIS A 203 2.37 12.68 15.48
C HIS A 203 3.09 11.47 14.86
N MET A 204 2.86 11.22 13.56
CA MET A 204 3.52 10.12 12.86
C MET A 204 5.04 10.31 12.83
N LEU A 205 5.52 11.47 12.44
CA LEU A 205 6.95 11.76 12.36
C LEU A 205 7.67 11.59 13.70
N SER A 206 7.07 12.07 14.81
CA SER A 206 7.70 12.03 16.15
C SER A 206 7.61 10.65 16.81
N ASN A 207 6.57 9.87 16.57
CA ASN A 207 6.39 8.58 17.24
C ASN A 207 6.89 7.38 16.41
N PHE A 208 6.69 7.41 15.09
CA PHE A 208 7.04 6.32 14.19
C PHE A 208 8.19 6.70 13.24
N GLY A 209 8.14 7.88 12.64
CA GLY A 209 8.98 8.25 11.51
C GLY A 209 10.48 8.16 11.77
N TRP A 210 10.98 8.69 12.89
CA TRP A 210 12.40 8.62 13.20
C TRP A 210 12.88 7.19 13.46
N ARG A 211 12.01 6.35 14.09
CA ARG A 211 12.31 4.93 14.34
C ARG A 211 12.37 4.16 13.04
N SER A 212 11.41 4.40 12.15
CA SER A 212 11.37 3.83 10.81
C SER A 212 12.59 4.24 9.98
N ALA A 213 12.94 5.52 10.01
CA ALA A 213 14.15 6.00 9.35
C ALA A 213 15.40 5.31 9.90
N ALA A 214 15.54 5.23 11.22
CA ALA A 214 16.67 4.54 11.86
C ALA A 214 16.71 3.06 11.46
N ALA A 215 15.57 2.37 11.48
CA ALA A 215 15.47 0.96 11.09
C ALA A 215 15.87 0.74 9.62
N CYS A 216 15.35 1.57 8.69
CA CYS A 216 15.71 1.51 7.26
C CYS A 216 17.21 1.75 7.04
N PHE A 217 17.82 2.71 7.74
CA PHE A 217 19.25 2.97 7.63
C PHE A 217 20.08 1.83 8.21
N VAL A 218 19.78 1.37 9.43
CA VAL A 218 20.52 0.30 10.10
C VAL A 218 20.45 -1.01 9.31
N SER A 219 19.26 -1.44 8.90
CA SER A 219 19.07 -2.66 8.11
C SER A 219 19.83 -2.61 6.78
N THR A 220 19.76 -1.45 6.09
CA THR A 220 20.49 -1.24 4.84
C THR A 220 22.01 -1.26 5.06
N LEU A 221 22.52 -0.64 6.12
CA LEU A 221 23.95 -0.64 6.43
C LEU A 221 24.48 -2.04 6.76
N ILE A 222 23.69 -2.84 7.50
CA ILE A 222 24.03 -4.23 7.83
C ILE A 222 24.19 -5.05 6.53
N VAL A 223 23.19 -5.03 5.65
CA VAL A 223 23.25 -5.77 4.38
C VAL A 223 24.39 -5.24 3.50
N THR A 224 24.57 -3.93 3.43
CA THR A 224 25.67 -3.31 2.69
C THR A 224 27.02 -3.76 3.22
N ALA A 225 27.22 -3.80 4.53
CA ALA A 225 28.48 -4.24 5.15
C ALA A 225 28.79 -5.70 4.83
N ILE A 226 27.78 -6.59 4.93
CA ILE A 226 27.92 -8.03 4.61
C ILE A 226 28.33 -8.23 3.16
N PHE A 227 27.75 -7.49 2.22
CA PHE A 227 27.97 -7.64 0.79
C PHE A 227 28.87 -6.57 0.17
N CYS A 228 29.59 -5.78 0.97
CA CYS A 228 30.42 -4.65 0.53
C CYS A 228 31.40 -5.02 -0.58
N ARG A 229 32.09 -6.17 -0.47
CA ARG A 229 33.06 -6.62 -1.47
C ARG A 229 32.40 -6.85 -2.82
N GLN A 230 31.24 -7.47 -2.84
CA GLN A 230 30.51 -7.74 -4.07
C GLN A 230 29.93 -6.45 -4.68
N LEU A 231 29.34 -5.58 -3.87
CA LEU A 231 28.85 -4.28 -4.33
C LEU A 231 29.97 -3.41 -4.93
N ASN A 232 31.14 -3.46 -4.33
CA ASN A 232 32.30 -2.74 -4.85
C ASN A 232 32.87 -3.30 -6.16
N SER A 233 32.61 -4.55 -6.53
CA SER A 233 33.07 -5.14 -7.79
C SER A 233 32.21 -4.80 -8.99
N LEU A 234 30.97 -4.30 -8.75
CA LEU A 234 30.03 -3.96 -9.81
C LEU A 234 30.38 -2.63 -10.50
N GLN A 235 29.93 -2.52 -11.76
CA GLN A 235 29.93 -1.27 -12.53
C GLN A 235 28.51 -0.90 -12.86
N LEU A 236 28.11 0.34 -12.53
CA LEU A 236 26.77 0.83 -12.82
C LEU A 236 26.71 1.38 -14.26
N PRO A 237 25.59 1.16 -14.96
CA PRO A 237 25.34 1.79 -16.25
C PRO A 237 25.00 3.27 -16.07
N ASP A 238 25.30 4.07 -17.09
CA ASP A 238 24.76 5.42 -17.18
C ASP A 238 23.23 5.36 -17.33
N ALA A 239 22.54 6.16 -16.51
CA ALA A 239 21.09 6.23 -16.55
C ALA A 239 20.65 7.06 -17.78
N SER A 240 20.01 6.41 -18.76
CA SER A 240 19.32 7.13 -19.83
C SER A 240 18.00 7.70 -19.29
N ARG A 241 17.85 9.03 -19.32
CA ARG A 241 16.66 9.68 -18.81
C ARG A 241 15.89 10.35 -19.91
N ARG A 242 14.57 10.20 -19.90
CA ARG A 242 13.69 11.05 -20.70
C ARG A 242 13.56 12.41 -20.01
N PHE A 243 13.64 13.46 -20.79
CA PHE A 243 13.49 14.83 -20.30
C PHE A 243 12.03 15.11 -19.91
N ILE A 244 11.82 15.59 -18.67
CA ILE A 244 10.53 16.15 -18.22
C ILE A 244 10.78 17.58 -17.79
N PRO A 245 9.98 18.55 -18.29
CA PRO A 245 10.07 19.94 -17.88
C PRO A 245 9.85 20.13 -16.37
N THR A 246 10.68 20.95 -15.73
CA THR A 246 10.60 21.17 -14.27
C THR A 246 9.29 21.80 -13.81
N TRP A 247 8.70 22.68 -14.63
CA TRP A 247 7.40 23.27 -14.33
C TRP A 247 6.30 22.21 -14.23
N LEU A 248 6.33 21.19 -15.11
CA LEU A 248 5.37 20.11 -15.10
C LEU A 248 5.52 19.24 -13.83
N THR A 249 6.75 18.93 -13.44
CA THR A 249 7.03 18.25 -12.17
C THR A 249 6.51 19.07 -10.99
N GLY A 250 6.77 20.40 -10.99
CA GLY A 250 6.25 21.30 -9.96
C GLY A 250 4.73 21.29 -9.87
N LEU A 251 4.04 21.28 -11.01
CA LEU A 251 2.58 21.25 -11.06
C LEU A 251 2.00 19.93 -10.54
N HIS A 252 2.63 18.79 -10.86
CA HIS A 252 2.22 17.47 -10.31
C HIS A 252 2.40 17.42 -8.79
N VAL A 253 3.54 17.92 -8.30
CA VAL A 253 3.79 18.01 -6.85
C VAL A 253 2.79 18.95 -6.17
N ALA A 254 2.45 20.07 -6.79
CA ALA A 254 1.44 21.00 -6.27
C ALA A 254 0.05 20.36 -6.21
N CYS A 255 -0.35 19.59 -7.23
CA CYS A 255 -1.60 18.82 -7.21
C CYS A 255 -1.58 17.76 -6.10
N LEU A 256 -0.47 17.02 -5.93
CA LEU A 256 -0.31 16.05 -4.85
C LEU A 256 -0.41 16.72 -3.48
N ALA A 257 0.28 17.84 -3.29
CA ALA A 257 0.22 18.61 -2.04
C ALA A 257 -1.20 19.14 -1.76
N ALA A 258 -1.91 19.60 -2.78
CA ALA A 258 -3.30 20.04 -2.65
C ALA A 258 -4.22 18.87 -2.24
N VAL A 259 -4.09 17.70 -2.87
CA VAL A 259 -4.84 16.49 -2.50
C VAL A 259 -4.60 16.14 -1.03
N VAL A 260 -3.34 16.13 -0.58
CA VAL A 260 -2.97 15.83 0.81
C VAL A 260 -3.50 16.91 1.78
N TYR A 261 -3.38 18.18 1.41
CA TYR A 261 -3.86 19.29 2.25
C TYR A 261 -5.38 19.25 2.45
N PHE A 262 -6.12 18.91 1.40
CA PHE A 262 -7.57 18.79 1.43
C PHE A 262 -8.07 17.36 1.74
N SER A 263 -7.25 16.47 2.29
CA SER A 263 -7.58 15.06 2.55
C SER A 263 -8.88 14.82 3.30
N HIS A 264 -9.28 15.75 4.18
CA HIS A 264 -10.53 15.69 4.94
C HIS A 264 -11.76 16.26 4.20
N TYR A 265 -11.58 16.77 2.97
CA TYR A 265 -12.63 17.37 2.15
C TYR A 265 -12.77 16.61 0.82
N PRO A 266 -13.55 15.49 0.79
CA PRO A 266 -13.59 14.59 -0.35
C PRO A 266 -13.99 15.29 -1.67
N ASP A 267 -14.95 16.19 -1.64
CA ASP A 267 -15.39 16.90 -2.84
C ASP A 267 -14.30 17.83 -3.40
N VAL A 268 -13.49 18.43 -2.51
CA VAL A 268 -12.40 19.35 -2.91
C VAL A 268 -11.25 18.55 -3.51
N PHE A 269 -10.75 17.51 -2.84
CA PHE A 269 -9.63 16.74 -3.39
C PHE A 269 -10.03 15.96 -4.65
N PHE A 270 -11.28 15.55 -4.78
CA PHE A 270 -11.80 14.97 -6.01
C PHE A 270 -11.87 16.00 -7.15
N GLY A 271 -12.26 17.24 -6.85
CA GLY A 271 -12.19 18.34 -7.81
C GLY A 271 -10.76 18.61 -8.31
N VAL A 272 -9.78 18.62 -7.38
CA VAL A 272 -8.34 18.71 -7.73
C VAL A 272 -7.93 17.54 -8.61
N PHE A 273 -8.40 16.33 -8.32
CA PHE A 273 -8.11 15.14 -9.12
C PHE A 273 -8.69 15.22 -10.53
N MET A 274 -9.91 15.72 -10.71
CA MET A 274 -10.48 15.94 -12.04
C MET A 274 -9.67 16.95 -12.85
N LEU A 275 -9.25 18.06 -12.23
CA LEU A 275 -8.35 19.04 -12.84
C LEU A 275 -7.02 18.39 -13.23
N PHE A 276 -6.46 17.57 -12.34
CA PHE A 276 -5.23 16.81 -12.57
C PHE A 276 -5.34 15.85 -13.77
N LEU A 277 -6.45 15.12 -13.91
CA LEU A 277 -6.67 14.26 -15.08
C LEU A 277 -6.70 15.07 -16.40
N GLY A 278 -7.29 16.26 -16.38
CA GLY A 278 -7.21 17.20 -17.51
C GLY A 278 -5.78 17.61 -17.83
N LEU A 279 -4.99 17.94 -16.81
CA LEU A 279 -3.56 18.28 -16.96
C LEU A 279 -2.76 17.10 -17.57
N VAL A 280 -2.94 15.89 -17.08
CA VAL A 280 -2.25 14.71 -17.61
C VAL A 280 -2.63 14.47 -19.06
N THR A 281 -3.90 14.64 -19.41
CA THR A 281 -4.37 14.53 -20.79
C THR A 281 -3.73 15.58 -21.71
N ALA A 282 -3.62 16.82 -21.23
CA ALA A 282 -3.01 17.92 -21.99
C ALA A 282 -1.49 17.76 -22.14
N THR A 283 -0.82 17.02 -21.24
CA THR A 283 0.64 16.81 -21.22
C THR A 283 1.04 15.37 -21.52
N ARG A 284 0.23 14.66 -22.31
CA ARG A 284 0.35 13.22 -22.57
C ARG A 284 1.74 12.78 -23.07
N GLU A 285 2.45 13.65 -23.78
CA GLU A 285 3.80 13.37 -24.29
C GLU A 285 4.85 13.12 -23.17
N TYR A 286 4.62 13.66 -21.98
CA TYR A 286 5.49 13.51 -20.80
C TYR A 286 4.99 12.48 -19.81
N GLN A 287 3.86 11.84 -20.09
CA GLN A 287 3.22 10.88 -19.19
C GLN A 287 3.44 9.44 -19.63
N ASP A 288 3.41 8.53 -18.67
CA ASP A 288 3.15 7.13 -18.90
C ASP A 288 1.64 6.85 -18.67
N SER A 289 1.18 5.63 -18.93
CA SER A 289 -0.21 5.26 -18.63
C SER A 289 -0.49 5.44 -17.13
N LEU A 290 -1.59 6.15 -16.81
CA LEU A 290 -2.01 6.32 -15.43
C LEU A 290 -2.33 4.97 -14.79
N LYS A 291 -1.91 4.81 -13.56
CA LYS A 291 -2.21 3.65 -12.69
C LYS A 291 -3.64 3.73 -12.11
N LEU A 292 -4.61 4.04 -12.99
CA LEU A 292 -6.00 4.26 -12.58
C LEU A 292 -6.67 2.94 -12.14
N LYS A 293 -6.38 1.84 -12.85
CA LYS A 293 -6.92 0.52 -12.51
C LYS A 293 -6.47 0.11 -11.11
N GLU A 294 -5.19 0.22 -10.83
CA GLU A 294 -4.58 -0.13 -9.55
C GLU A 294 -5.15 0.74 -8.42
N GLY A 295 -5.26 2.06 -8.62
CA GLY A 295 -5.87 2.95 -7.65
C GLY A 295 -7.34 2.62 -7.38
N LEU A 296 -8.13 2.30 -8.42
CA LEU A 296 -9.53 1.88 -8.29
C LEU A 296 -9.67 0.56 -7.52
N LEU A 297 -8.81 -0.43 -7.79
CA LEU A 297 -8.83 -1.71 -7.10
C LEU A 297 -8.58 -1.54 -5.60
N VAL A 298 -7.53 -0.80 -5.22
CA VAL A 298 -7.23 -0.53 -3.81
C VAL A 298 -8.32 0.30 -3.14
N GLY A 299 -8.84 1.33 -3.82
CA GLY A 299 -9.98 2.11 -3.33
C GLY A 299 -11.23 1.25 -3.09
N PHE A 300 -11.53 0.31 -4.00
CA PHE A 300 -12.64 -0.62 -3.88
C PHE A 300 -12.44 -1.63 -2.74
N PHE A 301 -11.23 -2.14 -2.58
CA PHE A 301 -10.84 -2.97 -1.45
C PHE A 301 -11.09 -2.28 -0.11
N LEU A 302 -10.56 -1.07 0.07
CA LEU A 302 -10.71 -0.30 1.30
C LEU A 302 -12.18 0.09 1.55
N ALA A 303 -12.91 0.46 0.50
CA ALA A 303 -14.35 0.72 0.61
C ALA A 303 -15.12 -0.52 1.08
N GLY A 304 -14.77 -1.70 0.56
CA GLY A 304 -15.33 -2.98 1.02
C GLY A 304 -15.07 -3.24 2.50
N LEU A 305 -13.86 -2.96 2.97
CA LEU A 305 -13.51 -3.07 4.40
C LEU A 305 -14.34 -2.11 5.26
N VAL A 306 -14.55 -0.87 4.82
CA VAL A 306 -15.37 0.12 5.53
C VAL A 306 -16.80 -0.38 5.70
N VAL A 307 -17.39 -1.01 4.66
CA VAL A 307 -18.77 -1.57 4.73
C VAL A 307 -18.89 -2.61 5.85
N PHE A 308 -17.88 -3.45 6.02
CA PHE A 308 -17.91 -4.48 7.05
C PHE A 308 -17.54 -3.97 8.45
N SER A 309 -16.65 -2.99 8.56
CA SER A 309 -15.95 -2.64 9.78
C SER A 309 -16.87 -2.34 10.97
N LYS A 310 -17.88 -1.50 10.76
CA LYS A 310 -18.79 -1.08 11.83
C LYS A 310 -19.63 -2.22 12.40
N LEU A 311 -19.95 -3.20 11.55
CA LEU A 311 -20.78 -4.35 11.93
C LEU A 311 -19.98 -5.45 12.63
N GLN A 312 -18.65 -5.34 12.76
CA GLN A 312 -17.78 -6.30 13.45
C GLN A 312 -17.55 -5.96 14.92
N ALA A 313 -17.80 -4.72 15.35
CA ALA A 313 -17.50 -4.24 16.70
C ALA A 313 -18.09 -5.15 17.82
N TRP A 314 -19.25 -5.75 17.61
CA TRP A 314 -19.98 -6.52 18.61
C TRP A 314 -19.24 -7.75 19.18
N TRP A 315 -18.37 -8.38 18.40
CA TRP A 315 -17.55 -9.51 18.82
C TRP A 315 -16.08 -9.10 19.06
N LEU A 316 -15.62 -8.09 18.35
CA LEU A 316 -14.24 -7.65 18.38
C LEU A 316 -13.94 -6.84 19.65
N GLU A 317 -14.88 -6.00 20.07
CA GLU A 317 -14.72 -5.16 21.26
C GLU A 317 -14.45 -5.98 22.52
N PRO A 318 -15.27 -6.99 22.92
CA PRO A 318 -14.97 -7.81 24.09
C PRO A 318 -13.68 -8.62 23.94
N LEU A 319 -13.30 -9.00 22.72
CA LEU A 319 -12.05 -9.70 22.47
C LEU A 319 -10.84 -8.83 22.77
N ILE A 320 -10.77 -7.63 22.20
CA ILE A 320 -9.62 -6.74 22.35
C ILE A 320 -9.54 -6.13 23.77
N GLN A 321 -10.66 -5.79 24.40
CA GLN A 321 -10.67 -5.25 25.76
C GLN A 321 -10.11 -6.21 26.81
N ASN A 322 -10.15 -7.52 26.55
CA ASN A 322 -9.57 -8.54 27.42
C ASN A 322 -8.10 -8.86 27.12
N MET A 323 -7.49 -8.21 26.10
CA MET A 323 -6.08 -8.39 25.73
C MET A 323 -5.20 -7.32 26.39
N ASN A 324 -4.01 -7.71 26.81
CA ASN A 324 -2.95 -6.76 27.15
C ASN A 324 -2.15 -6.35 25.90
N GLY A 325 -1.32 -5.30 26.00
CA GLY A 325 -0.53 -4.80 24.86
C GLY A 325 0.32 -5.86 24.19
N SER A 326 0.99 -6.73 24.95
CA SER A 326 1.80 -7.82 24.40
C SER A 326 0.96 -8.87 23.68
N MET A 327 -0.19 -9.23 24.23
CA MET A 327 -1.09 -10.22 23.63
C MET A 327 -1.69 -9.69 22.32
N LEU A 328 -2.09 -8.43 22.29
CA LEU A 328 -2.58 -7.78 21.07
C LEU A 328 -1.45 -7.67 20.04
N TYR A 329 -0.25 -7.30 20.44
CA TYR A 329 0.92 -7.19 19.60
C TYR A 329 1.27 -8.51 18.89
N TYR A 330 1.42 -9.62 19.63
CA TYR A 330 1.72 -10.92 19.04
C TYR A 330 0.51 -11.51 18.29
N GLY A 331 -0.70 -11.27 18.79
CA GLY A 331 -1.94 -11.69 18.13
C GLY A 331 -2.15 -10.97 16.79
N ALA A 332 -1.91 -9.66 16.74
CA ALA A 332 -1.93 -8.88 15.50
C ALA A 332 -0.88 -9.40 14.51
N THR A 333 0.35 -9.67 14.97
CA THR A 333 1.40 -10.24 14.12
C THR A 333 0.99 -11.59 13.50
N ALA A 334 0.41 -12.47 14.30
CA ALA A 334 -0.05 -13.78 13.81
C ALA A 334 -1.20 -13.64 12.81
N LEU A 335 -2.11 -12.69 13.05
CA LEU A 335 -3.23 -12.42 12.15
C LEU A 335 -2.78 -11.75 10.84
N THR A 336 -1.85 -10.80 10.89
CA THR A 336 -1.32 -10.17 9.66
C THR A 336 -0.53 -11.13 8.78
N ALA A 337 0.00 -12.20 9.35
CA ALA A 337 0.59 -13.30 8.57
C ALA A 337 -0.44 -14.05 7.69
N ILE A 338 -1.72 -13.87 7.98
CA ILE A 338 -2.82 -14.61 7.34
C ILE A 338 -3.80 -13.67 6.64
N THR A 339 -3.98 -12.45 7.18
CA THR A 339 -4.96 -11.46 6.69
C THR A 339 -4.26 -10.16 6.30
N ASP A 340 -4.99 -9.30 5.59
CA ASP A 340 -4.50 -7.97 5.22
C ASP A 340 -4.37 -7.04 6.43
N ASN A 341 -3.32 -6.22 6.42
CA ASN A 341 -2.95 -5.32 7.51
C ASN A 341 -3.95 -4.17 7.68
N ALA A 342 -4.43 -3.59 6.59
CA ALA A 342 -5.39 -2.50 6.63
C ALA A 342 -6.73 -2.99 7.21
N ALA A 343 -7.12 -4.23 6.89
CA ALA A 343 -8.31 -4.86 7.46
C ALA A 343 -8.20 -4.98 8.98
N LEU A 344 -7.08 -5.51 9.47
CA LEU A 344 -6.87 -5.69 10.91
C LEU A 344 -6.85 -4.35 11.65
N THR A 345 -6.14 -3.38 11.12
CA THR A 345 -6.00 -2.05 11.71
C THR A 345 -7.34 -1.33 11.75
N LEU A 346 -8.10 -1.35 10.65
CA LEU A 346 -9.43 -0.77 10.58
C LEU A 346 -10.39 -1.43 11.57
N LEU A 347 -10.40 -2.75 11.63
CA LEU A 347 -11.27 -3.47 12.58
C LEU A 347 -10.90 -3.15 14.03
N GLY A 348 -9.61 -3.19 14.38
CA GLY A 348 -9.13 -2.81 15.71
C GLY A 348 -9.51 -1.38 16.09
N SER A 349 -9.50 -0.46 15.11
CA SER A 349 -9.91 0.93 15.33
C SER A 349 -11.40 1.11 15.66
N GLN A 350 -12.25 0.10 15.41
CA GLN A 350 -13.67 0.17 15.78
C GLN A 350 -13.91 0.01 17.27
N VAL A 351 -12.91 -0.48 18.02
CA VAL A 351 -13.02 -0.65 19.46
C VAL A 351 -12.90 0.72 20.15
N PRO A 352 -13.92 1.16 20.92
CA PRO A 352 -13.88 2.44 21.61
C PRO A 352 -12.85 2.41 22.75
N ASN A 353 -12.31 3.59 23.08
CA ASN A 353 -11.44 3.80 24.25
C ASN A 353 -10.19 2.91 24.32
N LEU A 354 -9.61 2.55 23.15
CA LEU A 354 -8.31 1.90 23.12
C LEU A 354 -7.24 2.78 23.78
N SER A 355 -6.44 2.19 24.67
CA SER A 355 -5.27 2.87 25.23
C SER A 355 -4.25 3.17 24.12
N ASP A 356 -3.42 4.19 24.33
CA ASP A 356 -2.41 4.56 23.35
C ASP A 356 -1.37 3.42 23.14
N GLU A 357 -1.12 2.62 24.18
CA GLU A 357 -0.30 1.40 24.08
C GLU A 357 -0.90 0.38 23.11
N LEU A 358 -2.21 0.13 23.21
CA LEU A 358 -2.91 -0.80 22.32
C LEU A 358 -3.00 -0.27 20.88
N LYS A 359 -3.23 1.02 20.69
CA LYS A 359 -3.21 1.66 19.36
C LYS A 359 -1.83 1.53 18.71
N PHE A 360 -0.77 1.79 19.51
CA PHE A 360 0.60 1.67 19.05
C PHE A 360 0.95 0.21 18.70
N ALA A 361 0.60 -0.74 19.55
CA ALA A 361 0.82 -2.16 19.32
C ALA A 361 0.11 -2.65 18.05
N LEU A 362 -1.14 -2.21 17.84
CA LEU A 362 -1.93 -2.57 16.68
C LEU A 362 -1.30 -2.05 15.38
N LEU A 363 -0.87 -0.78 15.34
CA LEU A 363 -0.29 -0.20 14.14
C LEU A 363 1.14 -0.68 13.89
N ALA A 364 2.02 -0.68 14.91
CA ALA A 364 3.42 -1.05 14.74
C ALA A 364 3.59 -2.46 14.19
N ARG A 365 2.62 -3.34 14.43
CA ARG A 365 2.65 -4.71 13.92
C ARG A 365 1.87 -4.92 12.63
N SER A 366 0.91 -4.08 12.34
CA SER A 366 0.26 -4.11 11.04
C SER A 366 1.19 -3.64 9.92
N GLU A 367 2.24 -2.88 10.24
CA GLU A 367 3.25 -2.43 9.29
C GLU A 367 4.40 -3.42 9.06
N GLU A 368 4.60 -4.43 9.94
CA GLU A 368 5.60 -5.48 9.73
C GLU A 368 5.04 -6.64 8.90
N HIS A 369 5.35 -6.65 7.64
CA HIS A 369 4.70 -7.37 6.60
C HIS A 369 5.02 -8.75 6.33
N THR A 370 4.00 -9.50 6.19
CA THR A 370 3.94 -10.84 5.60
C THR A 370 2.91 -10.94 4.48
N SER A 371 2.03 -9.94 4.31
CA SER A 371 0.99 -9.96 3.27
C SER A 371 1.58 -9.99 1.85
N GLU A 372 2.70 -9.34 1.62
CA GLU A 372 3.36 -9.34 0.32
C GLU A 372 4.09 -10.65 0.01
N LEU A 373 4.47 -11.42 1.05
CA LEU A 373 4.99 -12.78 0.87
C LEU A 373 3.91 -13.77 0.44
N GLN A 374 2.64 -13.42 0.56
CA GLN A 374 1.52 -14.26 0.12
C GLN A 374 1.30 -14.23 -1.40
N SER A 375 1.83 -13.27 -2.12
CA SER A 375 1.78 -13.22 -3.58
C SER A 375 3.13 -13.61 -4.18
N PRO A 376 3.41 -14.91 -4.42
CA PRO A 376 4.63 -15.35 -5.10
C PRO A 376 4.71 -14.87 -6.55
N ASP A 377 3.60 -14.39 -7.09
CA ASP A 377 3.49 -13.77 -8.42
C ASP A 377 3.59 -12.24 -8.37
N HIS A 378 4.02 -11.67 -7.25
CA HIS A 378 4.17 -10.23 -7.15
C HIS A 378 5.08 -9.69 -8.24
N LEU A 379 4.64 -8.65 -8.94
CA LEU A 379 5.33 -8.05 -10.07
C LEU A 379 6.82 -7.77 -9.77
N VAL A 380 7.12 -7.36 -8.55
CA VAL A 380 8.48 -7.10 -8.07
C VAL A 380 9.33 -8.36 -8.03
N CYS A 381 8.80 -9.48 -7.53
CA CYS A 381 9.53 -10.77 -7.52
C CYS A 381 9.78 -11.27 -8.94
N ARG A 382 8.78 -11.16 -9.83
CA ARG A 382 8.96 -11.46 -11.26
C ARG A 382 10.01 -10.56 -11.91
N LEU A 383 9.92 -9.24 -11.71
CA LEU A 383 10.89 -8.29 -12.26
C LEU A 383 12.32 -8.55 -11.79
N LEU A 384 12.50 -9.00 -10.54
CA LEU A 384 13.81 -9.16 -9.94
C LEU A 384 14.42 -10.57 -10.11
N LEU A 385 13.61 -11.61 -10.17
CA LEU A 385 14.07 -13.00 -10.13
C LEU A 385 13.91 -13.74 -11.45
N GLU A 386 12.93 -13.41 -12.31
CA GLU A 386 12.79 -14.05 -13.60
C GLU A 386 13.86 -13.54 -14.56
N LYS A 387 14.83 -14.40 -14.84
CA LYS A 387 15.70 -14.23 -16.01
C LYS A 387 14.87 -14.55 -17.26
N LYS A 388 14.81 -13.61 -18.19
CA LYS A 388 14.40 -13.91 -19.56
C LYS A 388 15.32 -14.93 -20.20
#